data_79e32a0e9fb2748e77bec0af7e6e15b0
#
_entry.id   79e32a0e9fb2748e77bec0af7e6e15b0
#
_cell.length_a   1.000
_cell.length_b   1.000
_cell.length_c   1.000
_cell.angle_alpha   90.00
_cell.angle_beta   90.00
_cell.angle_gamma   90.00
#
_symmetry.space_group_name_H-M   'P 1'
#
loop_
_entity.id
_entity.type
_entity.pdbx_description
1 polymer ?
#
loop_
_entity_poly.entity_id
_entity_poly.type
_entity_poly.pdbx_seq_one_letter_code
_entity_poly.pdbx_strand_id
1 'polypeptide(L)'
;VRGMMMLTKDTAARMNINNRTDAEQSIKAGSEYLHWLLAQMPDSIPEEDRIWYSLAAYNMGLGHILDARRLTKKLGGNPDNWLDVKNNLQLLSEKRHYSNLKYGYARGYEAYQYVENIRRYMNSIVNYHRVQENQATATE
;
A
#
# COMPACT_ATOMS: atom_id res chain seq x y z
N VAL A 1 -9.18 10.74 -8.30
CA VAL A 1 -7.97 10.10 -8.84
C VAL A 1 -8.08 9.95 -10.34
N ARG A 2 -6.98 10.02 -11.06
CA ARG A 2 -6.89 9.86 -12.53
C ARG A 2 -5.49 9.37 -12.95
N GLY A 3 -5.41 8.89 -14.20
CA GLY A 3 -4.16 8.43 -14.80
C GLY A 3 -3.78 7.01 -14.41
N MET A 4 -2.69 6.51 -15.01
CA MET A 4 -2.24 5.13 -14.89
C MET A 4 -1.94 4.72 -13.43
N MET A 5 -1.39 5.63 -12.62
CA MET A 5 -1.11 5.42 -11.20
C MET A 5 -2.17 5.99 -10.26
N MET A 6 -3.34 6.40 -10.78
CA MET A 6 -4.51 6.86 -10.02
C MET A 6 -4.20 7.98 -9.01
N LEU A 7 -3.41 8.96 -9.43
CA LEU A 7 -3.00 10.07 -8.57
C LEU A 7 -4.14 11.07 -8.29
N THR A 8 -4.20 11.56 -7.06
CA THR A 8 -5.02 12.73 -6.71
C THR A 8 -4.39 14.00 -7.27
N LYS A 9 -5.17 15.11 -7.31
CA LYS A 9 -4.60 16.42 -7.68
C LYS A 9 -3.50 16.85 -6.72
N ASP A 10 -3.71 16.64 -5.43
CA ASP A 10 -2.78 17.05 -4.38
C ASP A 10 -1.48 16.23 -4.43
N THR A 11 -1.59 14.92 -4.68
CA THR A 11 -0.39 14.08 -4.86
C THR A 11 0.38 14.48 -6.11
N ALA A 12 -0.30 14.74 -7.23
CA ALA A 12 0.33 15.22 -8.47
C ALA A 12 1.06 16.55 -8.27
N ALA A 13 0.43 17.49 -7.55
CA ALA A 13 1.05 18.76 -7.21
C ALA A 13 2.28 18.58 -6.32
N ARG A 14 2.19 17.70 -5.29
CA ARG A 14 3.33 17.37 -4.41
C ARG A 14 4.49 16.77 -5.17
N MET A 15 4.22 15.93 -6.17
CA MET A 15 5.23 15.30 -7.03
C MET A 15 5.64 16.17 -8.22
N ASN A 16 5.17 17.42 -8.25
CA ASN A 16 5.55 18.44 -9.22
C ASN A 16 5.29 18.04 -10.68
N ILE A 17 4.16 17.34 -10.95
CA ILE A 17 3.73 17.00 -12.30
C ILE A 17 2.51 17.82 -12.72
N ASN A 18 2.48 18.18 -14.01
CA ASN A 18 1.43 19.02 -14.58
C ASN A 18 0.25 18.22 -15.15
N ASN A 19 0.52 17.01 -15.63
CA ASN A 19 -0.50 16.16 -16.25
C ASN A 19 -0.46 14.73 -15.70
N ARG A 20 -1.30 14.45 -14.74
CA ARG A 20 -1.43 13.11 -14.12
C ARG A 20 -2.09 12.06 -15.02
N THR A 21 -2.64 12.46 -16.17
CA THR A 21 -3.21 11.55 -17.18
C THR A 21 -2.20 11.15 -18.24
N ASP A 22 -1.09 11.86 -18.36
CA ASP A 22 0.06 11.43 -19.14
C ASP A 22 0.70 10.21 -18.48
N ALA A 23 0.95 9.15 -19.28
CA ALA A 23 1.39 7.87 -18.76
C ALA A 23 2.77 7.94 -18.10
N GLU A 24 3.72 8.61 -18.74
CA GLU A 24 5.09 8.75 -18.23
C GLU A 24 5.14 9.57 -16.95
N GLN A 25 4.48 10.73 -16.93
CA GLN A 25 4.40 11.56 -15.74
C GLN A 25 3.67 10.84 -14.59
N SER A 26 2.60 10.10 -14.89
CA SER A 26 1.83 9.35 -13.91
C SER A 26 2.66 8.25 -13.27
N ILE A 27 3.39 7.45 -14.06
CA ILE A 27 4.24 6.36 -13.56
C ILE A 27 5.38 6.92 -12.71
N LYS A 28 6.07 7.95 -13.21
CA LYS A 28 7.15 8.60 -12.46
C LYS A 28 6.66 9.10 -11.10
N ALA A 29 5.63 9.93 -11.10
CA ALA A 29 5.12 10.53 -9.86
C ALA A 29 4.51 9.50 -8.90
N GLY A 30 3.83 8.47 -9.41
CA GLY A 30 3.29 7.39 -8.60
C GLY A 30 4.39 6.56 -7.94
N SER A 31 5.47 6.28 -8.67
CA SER A 31 6.63 5.57 -8.14
C SER A 31 7.38 6.39 -7.08
N GLU A 32 7.60 7.68 -7.34
CA GLU A 32 8.22 8.60 -6.37
C GLU A 32 7.37 8.74 -5.10
N TYR A 33 6.05 8.81 -5.25
CA TYR A 33 5.13 8.88 -4.11
C TYR A 33 5.16 7.59 -3.27
N LEU A 34 5.18 6.42 -3.91
CA LEU A 34 5.32 5.15 -3.21
C LEU A 34 6.67 5.06 -2.47
N HIS A 35 7.74 5.51 -3.10
CA HIS A 35 9.06 5.58 -2.46
C HIS A 35 9.06 6.52 -1.25
N TRP A 36 8.42 7.67 -1.37
CA TRP A 36 8.24 8.58 -0.24
C TRP A 36 7.46 7.92 0.90
N LEU A 37 6.38 7.21 0.61
CA LEU A 37 5.60 6.48 1.61
C LEU A 37 6.44 5.42 2.34
N LEU A 38 7.28 4.67 1.61
CA LEU A 38 8.22 3.71 2.20
C LEU A 38 9.12 4.37 3.24
N ALA A 39 9.64 5.56 2.93
CA ALA A 39 10.48 6.33 3.86
C ALA A 39 9.72 6.87 5.09
N GLN A 40 8.37 6.97 5.02
CA GLN A 40 7.54 7.39 6.15
C GLN A 40 7.18 6.24 7.10
N MET A 41 7.43 4.99 6.70
CA MET A 41 7.12 3.85 7.57
C MET A 41 8.04 3.81 8.78
N PRO A 42 7.52 3.57 10.00
CA PRO A 42 8.33 3.42 11.19
C PRO A 42 9.40 2.34 11.05
N ASP A 43 10.58 2.60 11.61
CA ASP A 43 11.73 1.67 11.57
C ASP A 43 11.46 0.34 12.31
N SER A 44 10.48 0.33 13.22
CA SER A 44 10.04 -0.88 13.91
C SER A 44 9.35 -1.92 13.01
N ILE A 45 8.86 -1.49 11.84
CA ILE A 45 8.26 -2.41 10.85
C ILE A 45 9.39 -3.16 10.13
N PRO A 46 9.37 -4.52 10.09
CA PRO A 46 10.33 -5.30 9.33
C PRO A 46 10.41 -4.84 7.86
N GLU A 47 11.61 -4.85 7.30
CA GLU A 47 11.84 -4.31 5.94
C GLU A 47 10.96 -5.01 4.89
N GLU A 48 10.80 -6.32 5.00
CA GLU A 48 9.97 -7.14 4.13
C GLU A 48 8.48 -6.78 4.17
N ASP A 49 8.00 -6.20 5.27
CA ASP A 49 6.59 -5.82 5.44
C ASP A 49 6.31 -4.37 5.02
N ARG A 50 7.31 -3.49 5.01
CA ARG A 50 7.13 -2.05 4.74
C ARG A 50 6.41 -1.76 3.44
N ILE A 51 6.66 -2.55 2.40
CA ILE A 51 5.99 -2.38 1.10
C ILE A 51 4.47 -2.53 1.21
N TRP A 52 3.99 -3.46 2.02
CA TRP A 52 2.55 -3.72 2.19
C TRP A 52 1.86 -2.57 2.90
N TYR A 53 2.48 -2.03 3.97
CA TYR A 53 2.00 -0.81 4.64
C TYR A 53 1.99 0.39 3.69
N SER A 54 3.02 0.54 2.88
CA SER A 54 3.14 1.65 1.92
C SER A 54 2.11 1.58 0.81
N LEU A 55 1.81 0.39 0.31
CA LEU A 55 0.75 0.17 -0.68
C LEU A 55 -0.63 0.45 -0.10
N ALA A 56 -0.90 0.04 1.13
CA ALA A 56 -2.14 0.40 1.82
C ALA A 56 -2.24 1.92 2.03
N ALA A 57 -1.15 2.58 2.43
CA ALA A 57 -1.09 4.04 2.54
C ALA A 57 -1.27 4.75 1.20
N TYR A 58 -0.77 4.17 0.10
CA TYR A 58 -0.98 4.68 -1.26
C TYR A 58 -2.46 4.71 -1.63
N ASN A 59 -3.20 3.66 -1.26
CA ASN A 59 -4.63 3.54 -1.54
C ASN A 59 -5.50 4.41 -0.64
N MET A 60 -5.32 4.34 0.70
CA MET A 60 -6.22 4.99 1.66
C MET A 60 -5.63 6.19 2.40
N GLY A 61 -4.34 6.46 2.24
CA GLY A 61 -3.63 7.56 2.90
C GLY A 61 -2.80 7.13 4.10
N LEU A 62 -1.66 7.83 4.30
CA LEU A 62 -0.69 7.56 5.37
C LEU A 62 -1.33 7.65 6.77
N GLY A 63 -2.18 8.66 7.01
CA GLY A 63 -2.83 8.84 8.30
C GLY A 63 -3.68 7.63 8.70
N HIS A 64 -4.40 7.05 7.75
CA HIS A 64 -5.27 5.90 8.01
C HIS A 64 -4.48 4.61 8.27
N ILE A 65 -3.33 4.40 7.62
CA ILE A 65 -2.50 3.23 7.95
C ILE A 65 -1.87 3.37 9.35
N LEU A 66 -1.52 4.58 9.77
CA LEU A 66 -1.07 4.83 11.14
C LEU A 66 -2.18 4.59 12.17
N ASP A 67 -3.42 4.96 11.83
CA ASP A 67 -4.59 4.64 12.67
C ASP A 67 -4.87 3.14 12.72
N ALA A 68 -4.72 2.41 11.62
CA ALA A 68 -4.83 0.95 11.60
C ALA A 68 -3.81 0.29 12.54
N ARG A 69 -2.58 0.78 12.58
CA ARG A 69 -1.55 0.32 13.52
C ARG A 69 -1.93 0.59 14.98
N ARG A 70 -2.43 1.79 15.28
CA ARG A 70 -2.92 2.15 16.63
C ARG A 70 -4.07 1.25 17.07
N LEU A 71 -5.03 1.03 16.17
CA LEU A 71 -6.17 0.14 16.41
C LEU A 71 -5.71 -1.30 16.66
N THR A 72 -4.80 -1.81 15.85
CA THR A 72 -4.22 -3.17 16.01
C THR A 72 -3.58 -3.32 17.39
N LYS A 73 -2.76 -2.35 17.81
CA LYS A 73 -2.15 -2.33 19.15
C LYS A 73 -3.20 -2.33 20.27
N LYS A 74 -4.25 -1.50 20.11
CA LYS A 74 -5.36 -1.40 21.07
C LYS A 74 -6.12 -2.73 21.21
N LEU A 75 -6.22 -3.49 20.13
CA LEU A 75 -6.89 -4.80 20.10
C LEU A 75 -5.96 -5.96 20.53
N GLY A 76 -4.73 -5.68 20.94
CA GLY A 76 -3.78 -6.67 21.44
C GLY A 76 -2.91 -7.34 20.36
N GLY A 77 -2.99 -6.87 19.11
CA GLY A 77 -2.14 -7.33 18.02
C GLY A 77 -0.82 -6.56 17.94
N ASN A 78 0.08 -7.05 17.08
CA ASN A 78 1.36 -6.39 16.82
C ASN A 78 1.21 -5.35 15.68
N PRO A 79 1.37 -4.03 15.96
CA PRO A 79 1.24 -2.97 14.96
C PRO A 79 2.33 -3.01 13.87
N ASP A 80 3.42 -3.73 14.10
CA ASP A 80 4.55 -3.86 13.19
C ASP A 80 4.51 -5.17 12.36
N ASN A 81 3.51 -6.03 12.60
CA ASN A 81 3.25 -7.22 11.82
C ASN A 81 2.14 -6.95 10.80
N TRP A 82 2.45 -7.10 9.51
CA TRP A 82 1.47 -6.81 8.45
C TRP A 82 0.21 -7.68 8.54
N LEU A 83 0.36 -8.96 8.89
CA LEU A 83 -0.79 -9.88 9.00
C LEU A 83 -1.80 -9.39 10.05
N ASP A 84 -1.32 -8.94 11.20
CA ASP A 84 -2.16 -8.42 12.27
C ASP A 84 -2.88 -7.13 11.83
N VAL A 85 -2.14 -6.21 11.20
CA VAL A 85 -2.70 -4.92 10.77
C VAL A 85 -3.68 -5.10 9.62
N LYS A 86 -3.37 -5.91 8.61
CA LYS A 86 -4.26 -6.11 7.46
C LYS A 86 -5.62 -6.69 7.86
N ASN A 87 -5.64 -7.59 8.84
CA ASN A 87 -6.88 -8.19 9.33
C ASN A 87 -7.79 -7.17 10.03
N ASN A 88 -7.23 -6.07 10.51
CA ASN A 88 -7.95 -4.99 11.17
C ASN A 88 -8.32 -3.81 10.25
N LEU A 89 -7.85 -3.79 8.99
CA LEU A 89 -8.12 -2.67 8.08
C LEU A 89 -9.62 -2.42 7.89
N GLN A 90 -10.42 -3.46 7.73
CA GLN A 90 -11.87 -3.34 7.56
C GLN A 90 -12.58 -2.64 8.74
N LEU A 91 -12.02 -2.73 9.95
CA LEU A 91 -12.57 -2.10 11.15
C LEU A 91 -12.52 -0.57 11.10
N LEU A 92 -11.70 0.01 10.21
CA LEU A 92 -11.62 1.46 10.01
C LEU A 92 -12.89 2.07 9.40
N SER A 93 -13.81 1.27 8.89
CA SER A 93 -15.14 1.70 8.42
C SER A 93 -16.22 1.59 9.50
N GLU A 94 -15.93 0.97 10.64
CA GLU A 94 -16.88 0.79 11.73
C GLU A 94 -16.86 1.97 12.71
N LYS A 95 -18.00 2.61 12.92
CA LYS A 95 -18.13 3.82 13.76
C LYS A 95 -17.57 3.63 15.17
N ARG A 96 -17.78 2.46 15.77
CA ARG A 96 -17.26 2.14 17.12
C ARG A 96 -15.71 2.19 17.20
N HIS A 97 -15.02 2.04 16.08
CA HIS A 97 -13.58 2.10 15.99
C HIS A 97 -13.09 3.45 15.48
N TYR A 98 -13.57 3.92 14.30
CA TYR A 98 -13.04 5.12 13.70
C TYR A 98 -13.33 6.41 14.48
N SER A 99 -14.42 6.45 15.26
CA SER A 99 -14.76 7.65 16.07
C SER A 99 -13.68 7.98 17.13
N ASN A 100 -12.85 7.02 17.50
CA ASN A 100 -11.75 7.19 18.46
C ASN A 100 -10.37 7.26 17.80
N LEU A 101 -10.32 7.31 16.47
CA LEU A 101 -9.08 7.39 15.70
C LEU A 101 -8.82 8.82 15.22
N LYS A 102 -7.54 9.15 15.02
CA LYS A 102 -7.13 10.52 14.69
C LYS A 102 -7.67 10.98 13.33
N TYR A 103 -7.69 10.08 12.35
CA TYR A 103 -8.05 10.39 10.96
C TYR A 103 -9.46 9.92 10.58
N GLY A 104 -10.17 9.28 11.51
CA GLY A 104 -11.58 8.93 11.33
C GLY A 104 -11.82 7.78 10.35
N TYR A 105 -12.95 7.87 9.64
CA TYR A 105 -13.40 6.85 8.70
C TYR A 105 -12.42 6.60 7.54
N ALA A 106 -12.19 5.33 7.23
CA ALA A 106 -11.49 4.92 6.02
C ALA A 106 -12.11 3.66 5.41
N ARG A 107 -11.99 3.52 4.09
CA ARG A 107 -12.39 2.31 3.34
C ARG A 107 -11.30 1.23 3.44
N GLY A 108 -11.07 0.73 4.64
CA GLY A 108 -9.98 -0.19 4.91
C GLY A 108 -10.08 -1.52 4.16
N TYR A 109 -11.29 -1.99 3.86
CA TYR A 109 -11.49 -3.19 3.04
C TYR A 109 -11.01 -2.99 1.58
N GLU A 110 -11.22 -1.82 0.99
CA GLU A 110 -10.68 -1.51 -0.34
C GLU A 110 -9.15 -1.53 -0.35
N ALA A 111 -8.52 -0.95 0.68
CA ALA A 111 -7.06 -1.00 0.83
C ALA A 111 -6.54 -2.44 1.04
N TYR A 112 -7.23 -3.25 1.82
CA TYR A 112 -6.94 -4.69 1.97
C TYR A 112 -6.96 -5.40 0.61
N GLN A 113 -8.05 -5.26 -0.16
CA GLN A 113 -8.19 -5.87 -1.49
C GLN A 113 -7.09 -5.39 -2.46
N TYR A 114 -6.78 -4.10 -2.43
CA TYR A 114 -5.74 -3.49 -3.26
C TYR A 114 -4.37 -4.15 -3.01
N VAL A 115 -3.96 -4.27 -1.75
CA VAL A 115 -2.68 -4.89 -1.40
C VAL A 115 -2.66 -6.38 -1.75
N GLU A 116 -3.73 -7.13 -1.44
CA GLU A 116 -3.79 -8.57 -1.74
C GLU A 116 -3.76 -8.83 -3.26
N ASN A 117 -4.41 -7.99 -4.07
CA ASN A 117 -4.34 -8.09 -5.52
C ASN A 117 -2.93 -7.86 -6.05
N ILE A 118 -2.23 -6.84 -5.55
CA ILE A 118 -0.84 -6.57 -5.94
C ILE A 118 0.08 -7.74 -5.56
N ARG A 119 -0.09 -8.31 -4.37
CA ARG A 119 0.67 -9.51 -3.94
C ARG A 119 0.48 -10.68 -4.89
N ARG A 120 -0.76 -10.94 -5.32
CA ARG A 120 -1.07 -12.01 -6.29
C ARG A 120 -0.39 -11.75 -7.63
N TYR A 121 -0.46 -10.52 -8.15
CA TYR A 121 0.21 -10.15 -9.41
C TYR A 121 1.72 -10.29 -9.31
N MET A 122 2.33 -9.83 -8.23
CA MET A 122 3.77 -9.99 -8.00
C MET A 122 4.18 -11.47 -7.97
N ASN A 123 3.44 -12.31 -7.26
CA ASN A 123 3.70 -13.75 -7.22
C ASN A 123 3.59 -14.40 -8.60
N SER A 124 2.60 -14.00 -9.40
CA SER A 124 2.42 -14.49 -10.78
C SER A 124 3.59 -14.10 -11.67
N ILE A 125 4.09 -12.87 -11.56
CA ILE A 125 5.24 -12.38 -12.33
C ILE A 125 6.51 -13.13 -11.93
N VAL A 126 6.77 -13.29 -10.64
CA VAL A 126 7.95 -14.02 -10.13
C VAL A 126 7.91 -15.48 -10.57
N ASN A 127 6.77 -16.15 -10.49
CA ASN A 127 6.61 -17.53 -10.93
C ASN A 127 6.81 -17.67 -12.44
N TYR A 128 6.30 -16.75 -13.24
CA TYR A 128 6.51 -16.73 -14.69
C TYR A 128 8.00 -16.66 -15.04
N HIS A 129 8.74 -15.72 -14.45
CA HIS A 129 10.19 -15.58 -14.69
C HIS A 129 10.96 -16.83 -14.28
N ARG A 130 10.65 -17.41 -13.11
CA ARG A 130 11.29 -18.65 -12.64
C ARG A 130 11.08 -19.82 -13.60
N VAL A 131 9.87 -19.97 -14.16
CA VAL A 131 9.58 -21.02 -15.16
C VAL A 131 10.38 -20.79 -16.43
N GLN A 132 10.49 -19.55 -16.92
CA GLN A 132 11.28 -19.19 -18.10
C GLN A 132 12.77 -19.49 -17.90
N GLU A 133 13.34 -19.14 -16.76
CA GLU A 133 14.75 -19.44 -16.42
C GLU A 133 15.02 -20.95 -16.38
N ASN A 134 14.13 -21.73 -15.77
CA ASN A 134 14.26 -23.18 -15.70
C ASN A 134 14.17 -23.84 -17.09
N GLN A 135 13.33 -23.32 -17.99
CA GLN A 135 13.24 -23.80 -19.38
C GLN A 135 14.51 -23.46 -20.19
N ALA A 136 15.08 -22.28 -19.99
CA ALA A 136 16.33 -21.88 -20.67
C ALA A 136 17.51 -22.73 -20.23
N THR A 137 17.64 -23.10 -18.96
CA THR A 137 18.71 -23.96 -18.43
C THR A 137 18.55 -25.45 -18.79
N ALA A 138 17.33 -25.90 -19.09
CA ALA A 138 17.08 -27.29 -19.52
C ALA A 138 17.40 -27.55 -21.01
N THR A 139 17.66 -26.51 -21.80
CA THR A 139 17.99 -26.58 -23.24
C THR A 139 19.49 -26.48 -23.54
N GLU A 140 20.35 -26.31 -22.53
CA GLU A 140 21.80 -26.39 -22.58
C GLU A 140 22.28 -27.79 -22.16
#